data_68c6a2e7840b5819c5debe32e332c7bb
#
_entry.id   68c6a2e7840b5819c5debe32e332c7bb
#
_cell.length_a   1.000
_cell.length_b   1.000
_cell.length_c   1.000
_cell.angle_alpha   90.00
_cell.angle_beta   90.00
_cell.angle_gamma   90.00
#
_symmetry.space_group_name_H-M   'P 1'
#
loop_
_entity.id
_entity.type
_entity.pdbx_description
1 polymer ?
#
loop_
_entity_poly.entity_id
_entity_poly.type
_entity_poly.pdbx_seq_one_letter_code
_entity_poly.pdbx_strand_id
1 'polypeptide(L)'
;YKDAFENSHPDLELTYVRDSAGPISARLLAEKDHPKAHVILGLSAIALERLRGAGVLEPYKPQNASALNPKMHADDFSWIGINAWGGSICVNTALLKKQNLPVPSGWRDLLNPIYKGKIVMPSPVASSTGFMFLLGWIQGMGEEEGWRYVERLHENILFYTSSGARPAAMAA
;
A
#
# COMPACT_ATOMS: atom_id res chain seq x y z
N TYR A 1 -3.14 4.88 -18.82
CA TYR A 1 -3.84 3.58 -18.99
C TYR A 1 -5.17 3.78 -19.71
N LYS A 2 -6.06 4.73 -19.29
CA LYS A 2 -7.37 4.97 -19.91
C LYS A 2 -7.24 5.17 -21.43
N ASP A 3 -6.48 6.17 -21.85
CA ASP A 3 -6.34 6.53 -23.26
C ASP A 3 -5.77 5.36 -24.11
N ALA A 4 -4.79 4.62 -23.55
CA ALA A 4 -4.22 3.47 -24.23
C ALA A 4 -5.22 2.33 -24.39
N PHE A 5 -6.09 2.11 -23.39
CA PHE A 5 -7.15 1.12 -23.45
C PHE A 5 -8.21 1.50 -24.45
N GLU A 6 -8.74 2.71 -24.38
CA GLU A 6 -9.81 3.20 -25.28
C GLU A 6 -9.34 3.29 -26.73
N ASN A 7 -8.08 3.64 -26.98
CA ASN A 7 -7.49 3.62 -28.32
C ASN A 7 -7.42 2.20 -28.93
N SER A 8 -7.23 1.18 -28.09
CA SER A 8 -7.21 -0.22 -28.54
C SER A 8 -8.58 -0.88 -28.55
N HIS A 9 -9.56 -0.27 -27.90
CA HIS A 9 -10.95 -0.76 -27.79
C HIS A 9 -11.92 0.42 -27.98
N PRO A 10 -12.09 0.93 -29.22
CA PRO A 10 -12.83 2.15 -29.48
C PRO A 10 -14.33 2.07 -29.15
N ASP A 11 -14.87 0.86 -29.02
CA ASP A 11 -16.26 0.62 -28.63
C ASP A 11 -16.50 0.59 -27.11
N LEU A 12 -15.43 0.77 -26.30
CA LEU A 12 -15.49 0.73 -24.85
C LEU A 12 -15.05 2.05 -24.24
N GLU A 13 -15.86 2.58 -23.33
CA GLU A 13 -15.52 3.72 -22.51
C GLU A 13 -15.09 3.24 -21.10
N LEU A 14 -13.92 3.68 -20.64
CA LEU A 14 -13.40 3.36 -19.32
C LEU A 14 -13.73 4.46 -18.31
N THR A 15 -14.67 4.21 -17.43
CA THR A 15 -14.94 5.05 -16.27
C THR A 15 -14.18 4.54 -15.06
N TYR A 16 -13.51 5.39 -14.30
CA TYR A 16 -12.78 4.96 -13.11
C TYR A 16 -12.98 5.87 -11.90
N VAL A 17 -12.88 5.26 -10.73
CA VAL A 17 -12.80 5.94 -9.43
C VAL A 17 -11.44 5.65 -8.83
N ARG A 18 -10.75 6.69 -8.38
CA ARG A 18 -9.43 6.58 -7.77
C ARG A 18 -9.46 7.09 -6.34
N ASP A 19 -9.00 6.25 -5.43
CA ASP A 19 -8.82 6.58 -4.01
C ASP A 19 -7.72 5.70 -3.38
N SER A 20 -7.44 5.91 -2.10
CA SER A 20 -6.56 5.06 -1.31
C SER A 20 -7.19 3.69 -1.03
N ALA A 21 -6.35 2.69 -0.73
CA ALA A 21 -6.78 1.30 -0.61
C ALA A 21 -7.87 1.07 0.46
N GLY A 22 -7.82 1.79 1.58
CA GLY A 22 -8.83 1.69 2.65
C GLY A 22 -10.23 2.09 2.17
N PRO A 23 -10.43 3.33 1.69
CA PRO A 23 -11.71 3.78 1.13
C PRO A 23 -12.22 2.90 -0.01
N ILE A 24 -11.36 2.51 -0.96
CA ILE A 24 -11.76 1.62 -2.07
C ILE A 24 -12.24 0.27 -1.52
N SER A 25 -11.51 -0.35 -0.60
CA SER A 25 -11.91 -1.64 -0.01
C SER A 25 -13.24 -1.55 0.75
N ALA A 26 -13.45 -0.47 1.51
CA ALA A 26 -14.70 -0.24 2.23
C ALA A 26 -15.88 -0.07 1.27
N ARG A 27 -15.68 0.68 0.19
CA ARG A 27 -16.69 0.88 -0.87
C ARG A 27 -17.06 -0.43 -1.56
N LEU A 28 -16.08 -1.24 -1.95
CA LEU A 28 -16.30 -2.53 -2.61
C LEU A 28 -17.10 -3.49 -1.71
N LEU A 29 -16.82 -3.50 -0.41
CA LEU A 29 -17.58 -4.30 0.57
C LEU A 29 -19.02 -3.80 0.70
N ALA A 30 -19.24 -2.48 0.71
CA ALA A 30 -20.58 -1.89 0.78
C ALA A 30 -21.41 -2.11 -0.50
N GLU A 31 -20.76 -2.19 -1.66
CA GLU A 31 -21.39 -2.42 -2.96
C GLU A 31 -21.49 -3.92 -3.33
N LYS A 32 -21.15 -4.85 -2.40
CA LYS A 32 -21.05 -6.29 -2.68
C LYS A 32 -22.30 -6.88 -3.34
N ASP A 33 -23.48 -6.54 -2.85
CA ASP A 33 -24.75 -7.10 -3.35
C ASP A 33 -25.21 -6.44 -4.66
N HIS A 34 -24.64 -5.29 -5.00
CA HIS A 34 -24.89 -4.54 -6.24
C HIS A 34 -23.58 -3.93 -6.78
N PRO A 35 -22.66 -4.78 -7.27
CA PRO A 35 -21.33 -4.33 -7.67
C PRO A 35 -21.39 -3.34 -8.84
N LYS A 36 -20.64 -2.25 -8.73
CA LYS A 36 -20.53 -1.20 -9.75
C LYS A 36 -19.21 -1.24 -10.50
N ALA A 37 -18.20 -1.86 -9.91
CA ALA A 37 -16.88 -1.99 -10.52
C ALA A 37 -16.73 -3.34 -11.21
N HIS A 38 -16.28 -3.35 -12.47
CA HIS A 38 -15.97 -4.56 -13.21
C HIS A 38 -14.53 -5.02 -12.97
N VAL A 39 -13.61 -4.09 -12.71
CA VAL A 39 -12.19 -4.37 -12.49
C VAL A 39 -11.67 -3.53 -11.33
N ILE A 40 -10.88 -4.15 -10.47
CA ILE A 40 -10.18 -3.51 -9.36
C ILE A 40 -8.69 -3.51 -9.68
N LEU A 41 -8.05 -2.34 -9.65
CA LEU A 41 -6.64 -2.19 -9.99
C LEU A 41 -5.86 -1.49 -8.88
N GLY A 42 -4.70 -2.05 -8.50
CA GLY A 42 -3.74 -1.40 -7.61
C GLY A 42 -3.95 -1.63 -6.11
N LEU A 43 -4.80 -2.57 -5.72
CA LEU A 43 -4.84 -3.03 -4.32
C LEU A 43 -3.72 -4.03 -4.03
N SER A 44 -3.28 -4.09 -2.78
CA SER A 44 -2.32 -5.10 -2.33
C SER A 44 -2.96 -6.49 -2.28
N ALA A 45 -2.15 -7.56 -2.41
CA ALA A 45 -2.62 -8.93 -2.29
C ALA A 45 -3.39 -9.17 -0.99
N ILE A 46 -2.97 -8.58 0.13
CA ILE A 46 -3.65 -8.69 1.43
C ILE A 46 -5.07 -8.10 1.37
N ALA A 47 -5.23 -6.93 0.75
CA ALA A 47 -6.55 -6.31 0.58
C ALA A 47 -7.43 -7.14 -0.36
N LEU A 48 -6.85 -7.69 -1.43
CA LEU A 48 -7.55 -8.56 -2.38
C LEU A 48 -7.97 -9.88 -1.73
N GLU A 49 -7.12 -10.51 -0.90
CA GLU A 49 -7.50 -11.72 -0.14
C GLU A 49 -8.67 -11.46 0.82
N ARG A 50 -8.69 -10.30 1.48
CA ARG A 50 -9.82 -9.91 2.32
C ARG A 50 -11.12 -9.77 1.51
N LEU A 51 -11.06 -9.13 0.34
CA LEU A 51 -12.21 -8.99 -0.55
C LEU A 51 -12.65 -10.34 -1.13
N ARG A 52 -11.71 -11.23 -1.46
CA ARG A 52 -11.96 -12.60 -1.87
C ARG A 52 -12.69 -13.37 -0.78
N GLY A 53 -12.18 -13.36 0.46
CA GLY A 53 -12.82 -14.00 1.61
C GLY A 53 -14.22 -13.47 1.91
N ALA A 54 -14.51 -12.21 1.57
CA ALA A 54 -15.83 -11.60 1.66
C ALA A 54 -16.74 -11.92 0.46
N GLY A 55 -16.25 -12.62 -0.57
CA GLY A 55 -17.01 -12.98 -1.78
C GLY A 55 -17.32 -11.79 -2.68
N VAL A 56 -16.39 -10.81 -2.75
CA VAL A 56 -16.51 -9.63 -3.64
C VAL A 56 -15.86 -9.88 -4.99
N LEU A 57 -14.87 -10.80 -5.05
CA LEU A 57 -14.09 -11.07 -6.24
C LEU A 57 -14.56 -12.34 -6.93
N GLU A 58 -14.67 -12.30 -8.25
CA GLU A 58 -14.92 -13.47 -9.08
C GLU A 58 -13.63 -14.00 -9.71
N PRO A 59 -13.46 -15.33 -9.85
CA PRO A 59 -12.33 -15.92 -10.55
C PRO A 59 -12.31 -15.53 -12.02
N TYR A 60 -11.14 -15.09 -12.51
CA TYR A 60 -10.91 -14.82 -13.93
C TYR A 60 -9.52 -15.31 -14.35
N LYS A 61 -9.45 -16.42 -15.06
CA LYS A 61 -8.20 -16.96 -15.57
C LYS A 61 -7.83 -16.32 -16.92
N PRO A 62 -6.77 -15.48 -16.98
CA PRO A 62 -6.37 -14.87 -18.25
C PRO A 62 -5.77 -15.91 -19.22
N GLN A 63 -5.77 -15.59 -20.52
CA GLN A 63 -5.24 -16.48 -21.55
C GLN A 63 -3.76 -16.86 -21.35
N ASN A 64 -2.98 -15.94 -20.81
CA ASN A 64 -1.54 -16.14 -20.53
C ASN A 64 -1.25 -16.57 -19.08
N ALA A 65 -2.22 -17.14 -18.38
CA ALA A 65 -2.08 -17.56 -16.97
C ALA A 65 -0.87 -18.47 -16.72
N SER A 66 -0.50 -19.30 -17.69
CA SER A 66 0.67 -20.18 -17.58
C SER A 66 2.02 -19.46 -17.51
N ALA A 67 2.06 -18.19 -17.92
CA ALA A 67 3.26 -17.35 -17.84
C ALA A 67 3.37 -16.60 -16.50
N LEU A 68 2.34 -16.64 -15.67
CA LEU A 68 2.32 -15.92 -14.37
C LEU A 68 3.14 -16.71 -13.32
N ASN A 69 3.84 -15.95 -12.47
CA ASN A 69 4.48 -16.55 -11.31
C ASN A 69 3.39 -17.06 -10.33
N PRO A 70 3.44 -18.33 -9.87
CA PRO A 70 2.45 -18.87 -8.94
C PRO A 70 2.27 -18.10 -7.63
N LYS A 71 3.27 -17.33 -7.22
CA LYS A 71 3.19 -16.45 -6.03
C LYS A 71 2.49 -15.11 -6.29
N MET A 72 2.13 -14.82 -7.53
CA MET A 72 1.58 -13.54 -7.96
C MET A 72 0.09 -13.63 -8.34
N HIS A 73 -0.61 -14.66 -7.91
CA HIS A 73 -2.05 -14.78 -8.10
C HIS A 73 -2.68 -15.68 -7.03
N ALA A 74 -3.99 -15.55 -6.82
CA ALA A 74 -4.75 -16.51 -6.04
C ALA A 74 -4.85 -17.86 -6.80
N ASP A 75 -5.01 -18.96 -6.09
CA ASP A 75 -5.14 -20.30 -6.69
C ASP A 75 -6.32 -20.40 -7.67
N ASP A 76 -7.40 -19.66 -7.38
CA ASP A 76 -8.62 -19.58 -8.19
C ASP A 76 -8.62 -18.43 -9.21
N PHE A 77 -7.52 -17.66 -9.32
CA PHE A 77 -7.41 -16.47 -10.16
C PHE A 77 -8.42 -15.35 -9.85
N SER A 78 -8.95 -15.29 -8.63
CA SER A 78 -9.79 -14.16 -8.20
C SER A 78 -9.02 -12.84 -8.08
N TRP A 79 -7.69 -12.89 -8.01
CA TRP A 79 -6.79 -11.75 -8.19
C TRP A 79 -5.45 -12.15 -8.81
N ILE A 80 -4.80 -11.19 -9.45
CA ILE A 80 -3.51 -11.34 -10.12
C ILE A 80 -2.64 -10.14 -9.76
N GLY A 81 -1.39 -10.41 -9.32
CA GLY A 81 -0.39 -9.38 -9.07
C GLY A 81 0.26 -8.91 -10.37
N ILE A 82 0.24 -7.60 -10.59
CA ILE A 82 0.86 -6.97 -11.77
C ILE A 82 2.25 -6.40 -11.50
N ASN A 83 2.59 -6.19 -10.23
CA ASN A 83 3.89 -5.73 -9.77
C ASN A 83 4.16 -6.17 -8.33
N ALA A 84 5.40 -5.97 -7.89
CA ALA A 84 5.79 -6.06 -6.49
C ALA A 84 6.40 -4.73 -6.05
N TRP A 85 6.20 -4.36 -4.79
CA TRP A 85 6.75 -3.16 -4.19
C TRP A 85 7.13 -3.41 -2.74
N GLY A 86 8.01 -2.59 -2.20
CA GLY A 86 8.46 -2.68 -0.82
C GLY A 86 8.46 -1.32 -0.14
N GLY A 87 8.29 -1.33 1.17
CA GLY A 87 8.44 -0.13 1.99
C GLY A 87 9.91 0.24 2.20
N SER A 88 10.21 1.53 2.13
CA SER A 88 11.56 2.07 2.35
C SER A 88 11.52 3.40 3.10
N ILE A 89 12.66 3.80 3.65
CA ILE A 89 12.86 5.13 4.22
C ILE A 89 13.24 6.07 3.09
N CYS A 90 12.44 7.13 2.90
CA CYS A 90 12.75 8.22 1.99
C CYS A 90 13.22 9.43 2.81
N VAL A 91 14.37 10.00 2.49
CA VAL A 91 14.95 11.12 3.22
C VAL A 91 15.24 12.33 2.32
N ASN A 92 14.93 13.52 2.80
CA ASN A 92 15.42 14.76 2.21
C ASN A 92 16.81 15.06 2.76
N THR A 93 17.85 14.64 2.04
CA THR A 93 19.25 14.79 2.48
C THR A 93 19.68 16.25 2.61
N ALA A 94 19.13 17.15 1.77
CA ALA A 94 19.42 18.57 1.86
C ALA A 94 18.86 19.19 3.15
N LEU A 95 17.63 18.82 3.51
CA LEU A 95 17.00 19.27 4.74
C LEU A 95 17.70 18.71 5.99
N LEU A 96 18.06 17.42 5.99
CA LEU A 96 18.83 16.81 7.09
C LEU A 96 20.16 17.52 7.28
N LYS A 97 20.88 17.79 6.18
CA LYS A 97 22.17 18.54 6.22
C LYS A 97 21.96 19.95 6.79
N LYS A 98 20.92 20.66 6.36
CA LYS A 98 20.61 22.02 6.85
C LYS A 98 20.31 22.03 8.36
N GLN A 99 19.74 20.96 8.88
CA GLN A 99 19.38 20.82 10.29
C GLN A 99 20.48 20.11 11.13
N ASN A 100 21.64 19.80 10.53
CA ASN A 100 22.72 19.01 11.16
C ASN A 100 22.23 17.66 11.73
N LEU A 101 21.30 17.02 11.02
CA LEU A 101 20.77 15.70 11.39
C LEU A 101 21.48 14.60 10.58
N PRO A 102 21.79 13.46 11.21
CA PRO A 102 22.32 12.31 10.48
C PRO A 102 21.27 11.72 9.54
N VAL A 103 21.73 11.03 8.51
CA VAL A 103 20.85 10.22 7.66
C VAL A 103 20.59 8.90 8.39
N PRO A 104 19.32 8.49 8.60
CA PRO A 104 19.05 7.19 9.21
C PRO A 104 19.52 6.06 8.30
N SER A 105 20.23 5.09 8.85
CA SER A 105 20.77 3.92 8.15
C SER A 105 19.79 2.74 8.17
N GLY A 106 18.81 2.77 9.07
CA GLY A 106 17.82 1.71 9.20
C GLY A 106 16.64 2.11 10.08
N TRP A 107 15.70 1.18 10.18
CA TRP A 107 14.45 1.42 10.90
C TRP A 107 14.64 1.82 12.36
N ARG A 108 15.62 1.22 13.06
CA ARG A 108 15.88 1.51 14.47
C ARG A 108 16.38 2.93 14.72
N ASP A 109 17.06 3.53 13.75
CA ASP A 109 17.54 4.91 13.87
C ASP A 109 16.38 5.91 13.94
N LEU A 110 15.23 5.57 13.34
CA LEU A 110 14.03 6.41 13.39
C LEU A 110 13.46 6.56 14.81
N LEU A 111 13.88 5.73 15.75
CA LEU A 111 13.50 5.85 17.16
C LEU A 111 14.28 6.93 17.92
N ASN A 112 15.32 7.48 17.31
CA ASN A 112 16.12 8.53 17.97
C ASN A 112 15.26 9.79 18.12
N PRO A 113 15.20 10.38 19.35
CA PRO A 113 14.44 11.59 19.60
C PRO A 113 14.79 12.82 18.74
N ILE A 114 15.98 12.80 18.09
CA ILE A 114 16.36 13.89 17.15
C ILE A 114 15.41 13.99 15.95
N TYR A 115 14.69 12.90 15.63
CA TYR A 115 13.69 12.87 14.56
C TYR A 115 12.27 13.17 15.03
N LYS A 116 12.09 13.55 16.31
CA LYS A 116 10.75 13.86 16.83
C LYS A 116 10.05 14.93 16.02
N GLY A 117 8.84 14.62 15.56
CA GLY A 117 8.06 15.52 14.71
C GLY A 117 8.63 15.75 13.31
N LYS A 118 9.51 14.84 12.81
CA LYS A 118 10.13 14.96 11.48
C LYS A 118 9.81 13.78 10.58
N ILE A 119 9.07 12.81 11.07
CA ILE A 119 8.71 11.61 10.33
C ILE A 119 7.24 11.72 9.91
N VAL A 120 6.98 11.47 8.64
CA VAL A 120 5.62 11.30 8.09
C VAL A 120 5.51 9.91 7.54
N MET A 121 4.46 9.19 7.89
CA MET A 121 4.23 7.85 7.36
C MET A 121 2.77 7.62 6.95
N PRO A 122 2.51 6.65 6.07
CA PRO A 122 1.14 6.27 5.77
C PRO A 122 0.47 5.60 6.97
N SER A 123 -0.81 5.91 7.19
CA SER A 123 -1.61 5.27 8.24
C SER A 123 -1.76 3.77 7.99
N PRO A 124 -1.49 2.90 8.96
CA PRO A 124 -1.74 1.46 8.82
C PRO A 124 -3.22 1.11 8.60
N VAL A 125 -4.13 1.97 9.03
CA VAL A 125 -5.59 1.75 8.88
C VAL A 125 -6.09 2.16 7.49
N ALA A 126 -5.58 3.27 6.96
CA ALA A 126 -6.10 3.87 5.73
C ALA A 126 -5.29 3.52 4.47
N SER A 127 -4.07 3.02 4.63
CA SER A 127 -3.14 2.76 3.53
C SER A 127 -2.56 1.35 3.58
N SER A 128 -2.64 0.62 2.48
CA SER A 128 -1.95 -0.67 2.34
C SER A 128 -0.44 -0.56 2.59
N THR A 129 0.19 0.54 2.21
CA THR A 129 1.62 0.80 2.47
C THR A 129 1.89 0.90 3.97
N GLY A 130 1.07 1.66 4.69
CA GLY A 130 1.20 1.76 6.16
C GLY A 130 0.99 0.41 6.84
N PHE A 131 0.01 -0.36 6.39
CA PHE A 131 -0.24 -1.70 6.91
C PHE A 131 0.93 -2.66 6.63
N MET A 132 1.54 -2.60 5.45
CA MET A 132 2.71 -3.39 5.10
C MET A 132 3.94 -3.05 5.95
N PHE A 133 4.15 -1.78 6.31
CA PHE A 133 5.19 -1.40 7.25
C PHE A 133 4.96 -2.05 8.61
N LEU A 134 3.74 -1.93 9.16
CA LEU A 134 3.39 -2.54 10.44
C LEU A 134 3.65 -4.05 10.44
N LEU A 135 3.14 -4.76 9.43
CA LEU A 135 3.36 -6.20 9.28
C LEU A 135 4.85 -6.55 9.15
N GLY A 136 5.60 -5.79 8.34
CA GLY A 136 7.02 -6.01 8.13
C GLY A 136 7.83 -5.88 9.42
N TRP A 137 7.52 -4.91 10.26
CA TRP A 137 8.17 -4.75 11.56
C TRP A 137 7.80 -5.87 12.54
N ILE A 138 6.50 -6.22 12.63
CA ILE A 138 6.04 -7.31 13.51
C ILE A 138 6.65 -8.66 13.07
N GLN A 139 6.65 -8.95 11.78
CA GLN A 139 7.21 -10.19 11.25
C GLN A 139 8.74 -10.24 11.34
N GLY A 140 9.42 -9.13 11.07
CA GLY A 140 10.86 -9.05 11.04
C GLY A 140 11.54 -8.95 12.41
N MET A 141 10.87 -8.36 13.40
CA MET A 141 11.38 -8.17 14.75
C MET A 141 10.79 -9.16 15.77
N GLY A 142 9.71 -9.86 15.41
CA GLY A 142 8.85 -10.60 16.31
C GLY A 142 7.73 -9.72 16.88
N GLU A 143 6.63 -10.36 17.32
CA GLU A 143 5.40 -9.65 17.68
C GLU A 143 5.61 -8.63 18.80
N GLU A 144 6.21 -9.04 19.93
CA GLU A 144 6.41 -8.18 21.08
C GLU A 144 7.34 -6.99 20.78
N GLU A 145 8.49 -7.25 20.15
CA GLU A 145 9.45 -6.21 19.82
C GLU A 145 8.92 -5.31 18.67
N GLY A 146 8.17 -5.87 17.71
CA GLY A 146 7.55 -5.11 16.64
C GLY A 146 6.54 -4.11 17.19
N TRP A 147 5.70 -4.48 18.13
CA TRP A 147 4.78 -3.55 18.77
C TRP A 147 5.49 -2.48 19.59
N ARG A 148 6.51 -2.86 20.39
CA ARG A 148 7.35 -1.87 21.11
C ARG A 148 8.03 -0.89 20.17
N TYR A 149 8.50 -1.37 19.01
CA TYR A 149 9.06 -0.50 17.98
C TYR A 149 8.02 0.51 17.47
N VAL A 150 6.83 0.06 17.15
CA VAL A 150 5.75 0.92 16.62
C VAL A 150 5.33 1.98 17.63
N GLU A 151 5.18 1.62 18.91
CA GLU A 151 4.85 2.55 19.99
C GLU A 151 5.91 3.65 20.12
N ARG A 152 7.19 3.28 20.15
CA ARG A 152 8.29 4.25 20.22
C ARG A 152 8.42 5.09 18.97
N LEU A 153 8.21 4.50 17.78
CA LEU A 153 8.22 5.25 16.51
C LEU A 153 7.11 6.29 16.48
N HIS A 154 5.94 5.96 17.03
CA HIS A 154 4.79 6.88 17.08
C HIS A 154 5.15 8.21 17.75
N GLU A 155 6.02 8.21 18.76
CA GLU A 155 6.47 9.44 19.44
C GLU A 155 7.22 10.41 18.51
N ASN A 156 7.84 9.90 17.44
CA ASN A 156 8.59 10.68 16.46
C ASN A 156 7.77 11.06 15.22
N ILE A 157 6.58 10.47 15.06
CA ILE A 157 5.70 10.76 13.91
C ILE A 157 5.09 12.16 14.05
N LEU A 158 5.24 12.97 12.99
CA LEU A 158 4.57 14.27 12.88
C LEU A 158 3.08 14.08 12.62
N PHE A 159 2.74 13.26 11.61
CA PHE A 159 1.37 12.85 11.31
C PHE A 159 1.32 11.66 10.35
N TYR A 160 0.12 11.07 10.23
CA TYR A 160 -0.16 9.95 9.36
C TYR A 160 -0.95 10.40 8.13
N THR A 161 -0.58 9.89 6.94
CA THR A 161 -1.28 10.17 5.68
C THR A 161 -2.22 9.02 5.32
N SER A 162 -3.30 9.29 4.60
CA SER A 162 -4.17 8.26 4.02
C SER A 162 -3.58 7.61 2.77
N SER A 163 -2.62 8.26 2.12
CA SER A 163 -1.98 7.79 0.88
C SER A 163 -0.56 7.28 1.14
N GLY A 164 -0.22 6.11 0.59
CA GLY A 164 1.12 5.52 0.70
C GLY A 164 2.23 6.33 0.03
N ALA A 165 1.93 7.07 -1.02
CA ALA A 165 2.91 7.87 -1.77
C ALA A 165 3.10 9.29 -1.23
N ARG A 166 2.13 9.83 -0.47
CA ARG A 166 2.16 11.21 0.01
C ARG A 166 3.37 11.53 0.91
N PRO A 167 3.82 10.66 1.81
CA PRO A 167 5.01 10.93 2.62
C PRO A 167 6.26 11.24 1.81
N ALA A 168 6.51 10.51 0.72
CA ALA A 168 7.65 10.76 -0.16
C ALA A 168 7.57 12.15 -0.84
N ALA A 169 6.38 12.53 -1.33
CA ALA A 169 6.16 13.85 -1.91
C ALA A 169 6.30 15.00 -0.88
N MET A 170 6.05 14.72 0.40
CA MET A 170 6.22 15.71 1.48
C MET A 170 7.67 15.81 1.96
N ALA A 171 8.46 14.77 1.77
CA ALA A 171 9.89 14.79 2.08
C ALA A 171 10.70 15.56 1.03
N ALA A 172 10.21 15.63 -0.21
CA ALA A 172 10.86 16.35 -1.31
C ALA A 172 10.73 17.86 -1.16
#